data_169586c0b7428ff89139d574a73101e9
#
_entry.id   169586c0b7428ff89139d574a73101e9
#
_cell.length_a   1.000
_cell.length_b   1.000
_cell.length_c   1.000
_cell.angle_alpha   90.00
_cell.angle_beta   90.00
_cell.angle_gamma   90.00
#
_symmetry.space_group_name_H-M   'P 1'
#
loop_
_entity.id
_entity.type
_entity.pdbx_description
1 polymer ?
#
loop_
_entity_poly.entity_id
_entity_poly.type
_entity_poly.pdbx_seq_one_letter_code
_entity_poly.pdbx_strand_id
1 'polypeptide(L)'
;MPLSVTRRGAVALLGLGSASLLAACSQSSTSTSGSSSSASETSSSQTSPASTNASTEATRQKYDAGSKNYKGVVPLVDHYENKTYEPGNEEHPPRNAPKPLKPEIMNEDSLEGAYATLRYQASVFDYITKTGDLEPLKEMEAAKPDIEYMQSFETFYQNMESSKTWFFDRKFEMDILADPIVSSSKITWRCTETFLNGTKAIVRGEYHDDLPEKYQWTRLTGYVTTEYVNGRWAVTPYVSGGGTGGH
;
A
#
# COMPACT_ATOMS: atom_id res chain seq x y z
N MET A 1 -47.18 -16.14 30.62
CA MET A 1 -47.22 -15.48 29.27
C MET A 1 -45.92 -14.75 29.06
N PRO A 2 -45.01 -15.21 28.18
CA PRO A 2 -43.77 -14.49 27.92
C PRO A 2 -43.98 -13.53 26.76
N LEU A 3 -43.63 -12.25 26.97
CA LEU A 3 -43.61 -11.22 25.93
C LEU A 3 -42.32 -11.34 25.12
N SER A 4 -42.45 -11.75 23.89
CA SER A 4 -41.35 -11.74 22.91
C SER A 4 -41.15 -10.31 22.41
N VAL A 5 -40.06 -9.68 22.78
CA VAL A 5 -39.63 -8.37 22.26
C VAL A 5 -38.64 -8.61 21.11
N THR A 6 -39.16 -8.47 19.89
CA THR A 6 -38.34 -8.48 18.67
C THR A 6 -37.66 -7.12 18.52
N ARG A 7 -36.41 -6.97 18.93
CA ARG A 7 -35.58 -5.79 18.64
C ARG A 7 -34.93 -5.94 17.26
N ARG A 8 -35.56 -5.38 16.22
CA ARG A 8 -34.87 -5.03 14.99
C ARG A 8 -34.11 -3.71 15.22
N GLY A 9 -32.89 -3.80 15.72
CA GLY A 9 -31.97 -2.68 15.79
C GLY A 9 -31.29 -2.49 14.44
N ALA A 10 -31.65 -1.45 13.68
CA ALA A 10 -30.90 -1.05 12.50
C ALA A 10 -29.54 -0.51 12.92
N VAL A 11 -28.47 -1.23 12.60
CA VAL A 11 -27.08 -0.79 12.78
C VAL A 11 -26.76 0.19 11.65
N ALA A 12 -26.94 1.48 11.92
CA ALA A 12 -26.39 2.52 11.05
C ALA A 12 -24.89 2.69 11.40
N LEU A 13 -24.03 1.93 10.75
CA LEU A 13 -22.58 2.16 10.79
C LEU A 13 -22.27 3.39 9.95
N LEU A 14 -21.69 4.39 10.60
CA LEU A 14 -21.21 5.63 9.99
C LEU A 14 -20.22 5.30 8.86
N GLY A 15 -20.72 5.39 7.64
CA GLY A 15 -19.86 5.45 6.47
C GLY A 15 -19.08 6.76 6.51
N LEU A 16 -17.77 6.68 6.57
CA LEU A 16 -16.89 7.81 6.28
C LEU A 16 -17.05 8.13 4.80
N GLY A 17 -17.95 9.06 4.51
CA GLY A 17 -18.18 9.55 3.17
C GLY A 17 -17.03 10.39 2.67
N SER A 18 -16.28 9.84 1.75
CA SER A 18 -15.33 10.59 0.93
C SER A 18 -16.12 11.41 -0.08
N ALA A 19 -16.30 12.69 0.17
CA ALA A 19 -16.82 13.64 -0.81
C ALA A 19 -15.75 13.93 -1.87
N SER A 20 -15.80 13.25 -3.00
CA SER A 20 -15.01 13.55 -4.19
C SER A 20 -15.59 14.75 -4.92
N LEU A 21 -14.95 15.89 -4.84
CA LEU A 21 -15.18 17.05 -5.69
C LEU A 21 -14.47 16.85 -7.03
N LEU A 22 -15.20 16.39 -8.03
CA LEU A 22 -14.79 16.42 -9.42
C LEU A 22 -15.01 17.84 -9.98
N ALA A 23 -13.93 18.61 -10.10
CA ALA A 23 -13.90 19.83 -10.89
C ALA A 23 -13.54 19.47 -12.34
N ALA A 24 -14.52 19.43 -13.20
CA ALA A 24 -14.34 19.32 -14.65
C ALA A 24 -13.93 20.69 -15.22
N CYS A 25 -12.72 20.82 -15.73
CA CYS A 25 -12.32 21.92 -16.62
C CYS A 25 -12.35 21.42 -18.06
N SER A 26 -13.39 21.77 -18.77
CA SER A 26 -13.46 21.69 -20.22
C SER A 26 -12.82 22.95 -20.82
N GLN A 27 -11.77 22.80 -21.63
CA GLN A 27 -11.31 23.84 -22.54
C GLN A 27 -11.36 23.32 -23.97
N SER A 28 -12.24 23.93 -24.72
CA SER A 28 -12.38 23.86 -26.16
C SER A 28 -11.23 24.57 -26.86
N SER A 29 -10.57 23.92 -27.79
CA SER A 29 -9.65 24.57 -28.74
C SER A 29 -10.18 24.43 -30.15
N THR A 30 -10.40 25.58 -30.72
CA THR A 30 -10.83 25.89 -32.10
C THR A 30 -9.73 25.49 -33.09
N SER A 31 -10.19 24.87 -34.18
CA SER A 31 -9.40 24.58 -35.38
C SER A 31 -9.23 25.85 -36.24
N THR A 32 -8.04 26.03 -36.78
CA THR A 32 -7.84 26.90 -37.95
C THR A 32 -6.88 26.22 -38.93
N SER A 33 -7.37 25.99 -40.12
CA SER A 33 -6.72 25.48 -41.30
C SER A 33 -5.87 26.58 -41.99
N GLY A 34 -4.73 26.18 -42.52
CA GLY A 34 -3.93 27.05 -43.40
C GLY A 34 -2.93 26.24 -44.23
N SER A 35 -3.16 26.30 -45.54
CA SER A 35 -2.46 25.56 -46.60
C SER A 35 -1.06 26.10 -46.96
N SER A 36 -0.31 25.21 -47.60
CA SER A 36 0.56 25.33 -48.78
C SER A 36 2.06 25.56 -48.62
N SER A 37 2.76 24.60 -49.13
CA SER A 37 3.75 24.55 -50.20
C SER A 37 5.24 24.69 -49.91
N SER A 38 5.93 23.74 -50.56
CA SER A 38 7.22 23.80 -51.28
C SER A 38 8.48 23.32 -50.55
N ALA A 39 8.90 22.20 -51.03
CA ALA A 39 10.22 21.59 -51.29
C ALA A 39 11.48 22.40 -50.93
N SER A 40 12.41 21.75 -50.24
CA SER A 40 13.83 21.64 -50.65
C SER A 40 14.53 20.51 -49.92
N GLU A 41 15.11 19.63 -50.66
CA GLU A 41 16.01 18.57 -50.22
C GLU A 41 17.28 19.16 -49.66
N THR A 42 17.69 18.74 -48.47
CA THR A 42 19.09 18.80 -48.06
C THR A 42 19.41 17.58 -47.23
N SER A 43 20.24 16.75 -47.84
CA SER A 43 20.90 15.57 -47.31
C SER A 43 21.76 15.99 -46.08
N SER A 44 21.46 15.46 -44.90
CA SER A 44 22.43 15.48 -43.82
C SER A 44 22.36 14.21 -43.00
N SER A 45 23.45 13.54 -43.06
CA SER A 45 24.02 12.43 -42.29
C SER A 45 23.24 12.03 -41.02
N GLN A 46 22.72 10.79 -41.05
CA GLN A 46 22.32 10.01 -39.89
C GLN A 46 23.51 9.78 -38.98
N THR A 47 23.58 10.50 -37.87
CA THR A 47 24.34 10.08 -36.71
C THR A 47 23.42 9.25 -35.84
N SER A 48 23.63 7.93 -35.86
CA SER A 48 22.90 6.98 -35.01
C SER A 48 23.08 7.30 -33.54
N PRO A 49 22.02 7.31 -32.72
CA PRO A 49 22.15 7.37 -31.30
C PRO A 49 22.43 5.93 -30.76
N ALA A 50 23.69 5.54 -30.75
CA ALA A 50 24.14 4.25 -30.22
C ALA A 50 24.29 4.23 -28.70
N SER A 51 23.90 5.31 -27.98
CA SER A 51 24.20 5.44 -26.55
C SER A 51 23.07 5.03 -25.60
N THR A 52 21.85 4.89 -26.10
CA THR A 52 20.68 4.61 -25.23
C THR A 52 20.51 3.12 -24.90
N ASN A 53 20.94 2.23 -25.81
CA ASN A 53 20.73 0.80 -25.61
C ASN A 53 21.67 0.17 -24.57
N ALA A 54 22.92 0.65 -24.47
CA ALA A 54 23.91 0.11 -23.52
C ALA A 54 23.53 0.41 -22.05
N SER A 55 22.97 1.58 -21.77
CA SER A 55 22.54 1.95 -20.42
C SER A 55 21.35 1.12 -19.95
N THR A 56 20.41 0.82 -20.84
CA THR A 56 19.23 0.01 -20.51
C THR A 56 19.58 -1.46 -20.26
N GLU A 57 20.55 -1.99 -20.98
CA GLU A 57 20.99 -3.38 -20.85
C GLU A 57 21.80 -3.58 -19.55
N ALA A 58 22.69 -2.67 -19.23
CA ALA A 58 23.43 -2.67 -17.96
C ALA A 58 22.50 -2.59 -16.74
N THR A 59 21.45 -1.77 -16.83
CA THR A 59 20.44 -1.65 -15.76
C THR A 59 19.63 -2.94 -15.60
N ARG A 60 19.23 -3.57 -16.72
CA ARG A 60 18.52 -4.87 -16.68
C ARG A 60 19.36 -5.95 -16.05
N GLN A 61 20.65 -6.01 -16.38
CA GLN A 61 21.57 -7.00 -15.83
C GLN A 61 21.82 -6.79 -14.32
N LYS A 62 21.82 -5.54 -13.86
CA LYS A 62 22.01 -5.19 -12.43
C LYS A 62 20.85 -5.66 -11.55
N TYR A 63 19.63 -5.60 -12.06
CA TYR A 63 18.41 -5.97 -11.31
C TYR A 63 17.76 -7.23 -11.88
N ASP A 64 18.56 -8.11 -12.47
CA ASP A 64 18.05 -9.38 -12.97
C ASP A 64 17.59 -10.26 -11.79
N ALA A 65 16.35 -10.69 -11.83
CA ALA A 65 15.78 -11.62 -10.86
C ALA A 65 16.45 -13.00 -10.90
N GLY A 66 17.16 -13.32 -11.99
CA GLY A 66 17.72 -14.65 -12.20
C GLY A 66 16.62 -15.72 -12.15
N SER A 67 16.82 -16.71 -11.26
CA SER A 67 15.84 -17.77 -11.02
C SER A 67 14.88 -17.47 -9.86
N LYS A 68 15.00 -16.31 -9.20
CA LYS A 68 14.15 -15.96 -8.04
C LYS A 68 12.74 -15.62 -8.48
N ASN A 69 11.76 -16.22 -7.84
CA ASN A 69 10.36 -15.89 -8.00
C ASN A 69 9.94 -14.95 -6.84
N TYR A 70 9.55 -13.73 -7.18
CA TYR A 70 9.07 -12.74 -6.21
C TYR A 70 7.55 -12.71 -6.09
N LYS A 71 6.82 -13.49 -6.92
CA LYS A 71 5.35 -13.56 -6.88
C LYS A 71 4.86 -14.30 -5.65
N GLY A 72 3.69 -13.89 -5.17
CA GLY A 72 3.05 -14.43 -3.99
C GLY A 72 3.11 -13.47 -2.81
N VAL A 73 2.69 -13.98 -1.66
CA VAL A 73 2.62 -13.19 -0.42
C VAL A 73 4.02 -12.75 0.00
N VAL A 74 4.20 -11.46 0.19
CA VAL A 74 5.44 -10.85 0.67
C VAL A 74 5.63 -11.23 2.14
N PRO A 75 6.67 -12.00 2.49
CA PRO A 75 6.91 -12.33 3.89
C PRO A 75 7.31 -11.07 4.67
N LEU A 76 6.81 -10.95 5.87
CA LEU A 76 7.22 -9.88 6.78
C LEU A 76 8.72 -10.01 7.13
N VAL A 77 9.32 -8.97 7.70
CA VAL A 77 10.73 -9.04 8.15
C VAL A 77 10.88 -10.04 9.29
N ASP A 78 12.12 -10.54 9.48
CA ASP A 78 12.40 -11.57 10.48
C ASP A 78 12.76 -10.99 11.86
N HIS A 79 13.04 -9.67 11.92
CA HIS A 79 13.53 -9.01 13.12
C HIS A 79 12.56 -7.93 13.60
N TYR A 80 12.21 -8.03 14.88
CA TYR A 80 11.30 -7.12 15.58
C TYR A 80 11.88 -6.74 16.94
N GLU A 81 11.35 -5.67 17.53
CA GLU A 81 11.60 -5.38 18.94
C GLU A 81 11.20 -6.58 19.81
N ASN A 82 11.88 -6.75 20.95
CA ASN A 82 11.58 -7.84 21.88
C ASN A 82 10.31 -7.57 22.67
N LYS A 83 9.17 -7.79 22.03
CA LYS A 83 7.82 -7.70 22.62
C LYS A 83 7.02 -8.92 22.17
N THR A 84 6.07 -9.35 23.00
CA THR A 84 5.14 -10.42 22.63
C THR A 84 3.78 -9.81 22.33
N TYR A 85 3.31 -9.99 21.10
CA TYR A 85 1.98 -9.53 20.69
C TYR A 85 0.89 -10.28 21.45
N GLU A 86 -0.05 -9.53 21.95
CA GLU A 86 -1.28 -10.02 22.58
C GLU A 86 -2.46 -9.63 21.70
N PRO A 87 -3.12 -10.60 21.02
CA PRO A 87 -4.36 -10.31 20.31
C PRO A 87 -5.43 -9.74 21.22
N GLY A 88 -6.31 -8.93 20.66
CA GLY A 88 -7.48 -8.45 21.39
C GLY A 88 -8.42 -9.59 21.74
N ASN A 89 -9.21 -9.37 22.77
CA ASN A 89 -10.26 -10.27 23.22
C ASN A 89 -11.47 -9.48 23.73
N GLU A 90 -12.39 -10.12 24.43
CA GLU A 90 -13.60 -9.45 24.96
C GLU A 90 -13.29 -8.42 26.05
N GLU A 91 -12.16 -8.55 26.75
CA GLU A 91 -11.80 -7.72 27.90
C GLU A 91 -10.88 -6.56 27.52
N HIS A 92 -10.05 -6.73 26.48
CA HIS A 92 -9.08 -5.70 26.10
C HIS A 92 -8.76 -5.70 24.61
N PRO A 93 -8.38 -4.52 24.05
CA PRO A 93 -7.88 -4.39 22.70
C PRO A 93 -6.51 -5.08 22.52
N PRO A 94 -6.04 -5.27 21.26
CA PRO A 94 -4.69 -5.75 20.98
C PRO A 94 -3.62 -4.92 21.68
N ARG A 95 -2.55 -5.56 22.13
CA ARG A 95 -1.45 -4.94 22.89
C ARG A 95 -0.09 -5.46 22.45
N ASN A 96 0.95 -4.70 22.78
CA ASN A 96 2.34 -5.14 22.69
C ASN A 96 2.77 -5.60 21.29
N ALA A 97 2.15 -5.10 20.20
CA ALA A 97 2.63 -5.43 18.87
C ALA A 97 4.11 -5.00 18.72
N PRO A 98 5.01 -5.92 18.32
CA PRO A 98 6.42 -5.60 18.20
C PRO A 98 6.66 -4.71 16.97
N LYS A 99 7.44 -3.63 17.14
CA LYS A 99 7.85 -2.74 16.04
C LYS A 99 8.84 -3.48 15.13
N PRO A 100 8.67 -3.49 13.79
CA PRO A 100 9.62 -4.10 12.89
C PRO A 100 10.95 -3.33 12.87
N LEU A 101 12.05 -4.07 12.83
CA LEU A 101 13.39 -3.50 12.69
C LEU A 101 13.80 -3.43 11.23
N LYS A 102 14.40 -2.32 10.84
CA LYS A 102 14.81 -2.04 9.47
C LYS A 102 15.97 -2.95 9.05
N PRO A 103 15.84 -3.79 7.99
CA PRO A 103 16.93 -4.63 7.50
C PRO A 103 18.06 -3.81 6.86
N GLU A 104 19.30 -4.14 7.13
CA GLU A 104 20.48 -3.44 6.55
C GLU A 104 20.55 -3.58 5.02
N ILE A 105 20.12 -4.72 4.48
CA ILE A 105 20.11 -5.01 3.02
C ILE A 105 19.27 -3.98 2.23
N MET A 106 18.35 -3.23 2.86
CA MET A 106 17.63 -2.13 2.22
C MET A 106 18.54 -0.99 1.72
N ASN A 107 19.79 -0.94 2.15
CA ASN A 107 20.77 0.05 1.68
C ASN A 107 21.55 -0.44 0.45
N GLU A 108 21.41 -1.70 0.06
CA GLU A 108 22.09 -2.25 -1.08
C GLU A 108 21.36 -1.87 -2.39
N ASP A 109 22.11 -1.37 -3.37
CA ASP A 109 21.60 -1.07 -4.72
C ASP A 109 21.46 -2.37 -5.53
N SER A 110 20.47 -3.17 -5.14
CA SER A 110 20.18 -4.51 -5.69
C SER A 110 18.66 -4.77 -5.72
N LEU A 111 18.23 -5.77 -6.49
CA LEU A 111 16.83 -6.19 -6.51
C LEU A 111 16.41 -6.75 -5.14
N GLU A 112 17.32 -7.41 -4.44
CA GLU A 112 17.12 -7.89 -3.07
C GLU A 112 16.90 -6.74 -2.09
N GLY A 113 17.67 -5.64 -2.21
CA GLY A 113 17.48 -4.44 -1.39
C GLY A 113 16.11 -3.80 -1.63
N ALA A 114 15.70 -3.71 -2.90
CA ALA A 114 14.35 -3.24 -3.25
C ALA A 114 13.24 -4.14 -2.67
N TYR A 115 13.40 -5.45 -2.78
CA TYR A 115 12.43 -6.40 -2.23
C TYR A 115 12.40 -6.37 -0.70
N ALA A 116 13.55 -6.24 -0.04
CA ALA A 116 13.62 -6.07 1.41
C ALA A 116 12.90 -4.80 1.87
N THR A 117 12.91 -3.75 1.04
CA THR A 117 12.16 -2.52 1.30
C THR A 117 10.65 -2.75 1.26
N LEU A 118 10.15 -3.57 0.31
CA LEU A 118 8.73 -3.99 0.32
C LEU A 118 8.37 -4.84 1.54
N ARG A 119 9.24 -5.78 1.93
CA ARG A 119 9.03 -6.59 3.13
C ARG A 119 8.94 -5.71 4.39
N TYR A 120 9.81 -4.72 4.48
CA TYR A 120 9.78 -3.77 5.60
C TYR A 120 8.52 -2.91 5.57
N GLN A 121 8.11 -2.39 4.40
CA GLN A 121 6.85 -1.65 4.26
C GLN A 121 5.65 -2.50 4.68
N ALA A 122 5.55 -3.74 4.20
CA ALA A 122 4.48 -4.66 4.60
C ALA A 122 4.45 -4.87 6.12
N SER A 123 5.63 -5.01 6.75
CA SER A 123 5.74 -5.17 8.21
C SER A 123 5.36 -3.90 8.96
N VAL A 124 5.71 -2.72 8.43
CA VAL A 124 5.30 -1.43 8.99
C VAL A 124 3.79 -1.26 8.90
N PHE A 125 3.17 -1.61 7.77
CA PHE A 125 1.71 -1.55 7.61
C PHE A 125 1.01 -2.54 8.54
N ASP A 126 1.52 -3.76 8.70
CA ASP A 126 1.00 -4.74 9.66
C ASP A 126 1.08 -4.21 11.10
N TYR A 127 2.20 -3.59 11.48
CA TYR A 127 2.39 -2.94 12.77
C TYR A 127 1.38 -1.79 13.00
N ILE A 128 1.23 -0.90 12.01
CA ILE A 128 0.28 0.23 12.09
C ILE A 128 -1.16 -0.27 12.22
N THR A 129 -1.54 -1.34 11.52
CA THR A 129 -2.89 -1.91 11.65
C THR A 129 -3.19 -2.45 13.04
N LYS A 130 -2.17 -2.76 13.83
CA LYS A 130 -2.26 -3.29 15.19
C LYS A 130 -2.10 -2.24 16.28
N THR A 131 -1.51 -1.08 15.96
CA THR A 131 -1.13 -0.08 16.97
C THR A 131 -1.61 1.34 16.67
N GLY A 132 -1.81 1.67 15.39
CA GLY A 132 -2.02 3.05 14.95
C GLY A 132 -0.75 3.93 15.01
N ASP A 133 0.42 3.38 15.38
CA ASP A 133 1.67 4.13 15.47
C ASP A 133 2.30 4.32 14.09
N LEU A 134 2.36 5.57 13.61
CA LEU A 134 2.89 5.94 12.30
C LEU A 134 4.40 6.23 12.29
N GLU A 135 5.10 6.18 13.41
CA GLU A 135 6.51 6.53 13.47
C GLU A 135 7.38 5.71 12.50
N PRO A 136 7.23 4.36 12.39
CA PRO A 136 8.03 3.60 11.44
C PRO A 136 7.80 4.01 9.98
N LEU A 137 6.59 4.45 9.63
CA LEU A 137 6.25 4.92 8.28
C LEU A 137 6.92 6.27 7.98
N LYS A 138 6.96 7.17 8.95
CA LYS A 138 7.68 8.45 8.84
C LYS A 138 9.19 8.24 8.70
N GLU A 139 9.76 7.27 9.44
CA GLU A 139 11.17 6.88 9.35
C GLU A 139 11.54 6.28 7.97
N MET A 140 10.58 5.71 7.25
CA MET A 140 10.76 5.23 5.87
C MET A 140 10.83 6.34 4.84
N GLU A 141 10.56 7.59 5.20
CA GLU A 141 10.33 8.68 4.24
C GLU A 141 9.24 8.32 3.22
N ALA A 142 8.23 7.59 3.70
CA ALA A 142 7.10 7.20 2.89
C ALA A 142 6.41 8.43 2.30
N ALA A 143 5.82 8.24 1.14
CA ALA A 143 5.14 9.31 0.46
C ALA A 143 3.94 9.80 1.27
N LYS A 144 3.67 11.11 1.17
CA LYS A 144 2.57 11.76 1.86
C LYS A 144 1.21 11.06 1.69
N PRO A 145 0.81 10.56 0.50
CA PRO A 145 -0.43 9.81 0.34
C PRO A 145 -0.54 8.54 1.20
N ASP A 146 0.55 7.79 1.37
CA ASP A 146 0.56 6.59 2.22
C ASP A 146 0.36 6.98 3.69
N ILE A 147 1.01 8.05 4.14
CA ILE A 147 0.84 8.59 5.48
C ILE A 147 -0.60 9.05 5.70
N GLU A 148 -1.18 9.81 4.78
CA GLU A 148 -2.57 10.28 4.86
C GLU A 148 -3.57 9.11 4.92
N TYR A 149 -3.37 8.06 4.13
CA TYR A 149 -4.19 6.86 4.19
C TYR A 149 -4.09 6.17 5.56
N MET A 150 -2.88 5.99 6.06
CA MET A 150 -2.63 5.31 7.33
C MET A 150 -3.06 6.11 8.56
N GLN A 151 -3.27 7.43 8.45
CA GLN A 151 -3.80 8.27 9.54
C GLN A 151 -5.21 7.81 10.01
N SER A 152 -5.96 7.13 9.16
CA SER A 152 -7.23 6.55 9.56
C SER A 152 -7.07 5.49 10.66
N PHE A 153 -5.97 4.73 10.65
CA PHE A 153 -5.64 3.76 11.68
C PHE A 153 -5.23 4.44 12.97
N GLU A 154 -4.38 5.48 12.90
CA GLU A 154 -4.03 6.30 14.07
C GLU A 154 -5.28 6.85 14.75
N THR A 155 -6.19 7.47 13.98
CA THR A 155 -7.46 8.01 14.47
C THR A 155 -8.34 6.91 15.09
N PHE A 156 -8.40 5.73 14.47
CA PHE A 156 -9.14 4.60 15.02
C PHE A 156 -8.59 4.20 16.41
N TYR A 157 -7.27 4.06 16.55
CA TYR A 157 -6.64 3.68 17.81
C TYR A 157 -6.78 4.74 18.89
N GLN A 158 -6.69 6.03 18.56
CA GLN A 158 -6.92 7.15 19.48
C GLN A 158 -8.34 7.15 20.07
N ASN A 159 -9.33 6.70 19.29
CA ASN A 159 -10.73 6.66 19.71
C ASN A 159 -11.20 5.30 20.23
N MET A 160 -10.36 4.29 20.23
CA MET A 160 -10.71 2.89 20.49
C MET A 160 -11.36 2.71 21.89
N GLU A 161 -10.75 3.27 22.93
CA GLU A 161 -11.26 3.16 24.29
C GLU A 161 -12.58 3.93 24.48
N SER A 162 -12.66 5.15 23.96
CA SER A 162 -13.86 5.99 24.10
C SER A 162 -15.04 5.43 23.31
N SER A 163 -14.79 4.86 22.14
CA SER A 163 -15.81 4.21 21.29
C SER A 163 -16.14 2.80 21.72
N LYS A 164 -15.34 2.21 22.61
CA LYS A 164 -15.40 0.79 23.00
C LYS A 164 -15.47 -0.11 21.78
N THR A 165 -14.58 0.15 20.78
CA THR A 165 -14.57 -0.59 19.52
C THR A 165 -13.17 -1.03 19.19
N TRP A 166 -12.94 -2.35 19.06
CA TRP A 166 -11.66 -2.92 18.61
C TRP A 166 -11.87 -4.26 17.94
N PHE A 167 -10.92 -4.58 17.04
CA PHE A 167 -10.82 -5.89 16.39
C PHE A 167 -9.81 -6.75 17.14
N PHE A 168 -10.00 -8.09 17.14
CA PHE A 168 -9.15 -8.98 17.92
C PHE A 168 -7.81 -9.26 17.27
N ASP A 169 -7.78 -9.46 15.95
CA ASP A 169 -6.56 -9.84 15.22
C ASP A 169 -6.52 -9.16 13.85
N ARG A 170 -6.01 -7.95 13.81
CA ARG A 170 -5.79 -7.22 12.56
C ARG A 170 -4.46 -7.65 11.94
N LYS A 171 -4.45 -7.75 10.61
CA LYS A 171 -3.26 -8.10 9.82
C LYS A 171 -3.21 -7.29 8.55
N PHE A 172 -2.00 -7.14 8.04
CA PHE A 172 -1.77 -6.67 6.68
C PHE A 172 -1.05 -7.73 5.87
N GLU A 173 -1.49 -7.92 4.62
CA GLU A 173 -0.86 -8.81 3.65
C GLU A 173 -0.63 -8.07 2.34
N MET A 174 0.56 -8.24 1.76
CA MET A 174 0.90 -7.78 0.40
C MET A 174 1.17 -9.00 -0.47
N ASP A 175 0.53 -9.07 -1.64
CA ASP A 175 0.71 -10.16 -2.60
C ASP A 175 1.21 -9.61 -3.93
N ILE A 176 2.39 -10.02 -4.38
CA ILE A 176 2.97 -9.63 -5.66
C ILE A 176 2.38 -10.49 -6.77
N LEU A 177 1.71 -9.85 -7.72
CA LEU A 177 0.93 -10.51 -8.77
C LEU A 177 1.72 -10.83 -10.05
N ALA A 178 2.86 -10.15 -10.26
CA ALA A 178 3.65 -10.28 -11.48
C ALA A 178 5.14 -10.04 -11.20
N ASP A 179 5.98 -10.44 -12.13
CA ASP A 179 7.41 -10.14 -12.08
C ASP A 179 7.63 -8.62 -12.07
N PRO A 180 8.65 -8.12 -11.35
CA PRO A 180 8.92 -6.70 -11.23
C PRO A 180 9.30 -6.08 -12.58
N ILE A 181 8.85 -4.84 -12.80
CA ILE A 181 9.22 -4.03 -13.95
C ILE A 181 10.40 -3.14 -13.57
N VAL A 182 11.56 -3.39 -14.18
CA VAL A 182 12.77 -2.63 -13.89
C VAL A 182 12.93 -1.50 -14.92
N SER A 183 13.14 -0.27 -14.44
CA SER A 183 13.39 0.92 -15.26
C SER A 183 14.39 1.83 -14.57
N SER A 184 15.63 1.85 -15.07
CA SER A 184 16.75 2.59 -14.47
C SER A 184 16.95 2.25 -12.98
N SER A 185 16.78 3.21 -12.08
CA SER A 185 16.88 3.03 -10.62
C SER A 185 15.52 2.70 -9.96
N LYS A 186 14.48 2.45 -10.75
CA LYS A 186 13.12 2.19 -10.28
C LYS A 186 12.70 0.75 -10.55
N ILE A 187 12.06 0.15 -9.57
CA ILE A 187 11.47 -1.17 -9.67
C ILE A 187 10.00 -1.05 -9.31
N THR A 188 9.11 -1.40 -10.24
CA THR A 188 7.67 -1.32 -10.05
C THR A 188 7.10 -2.71 -9.84
N TRP A 189 6.37 -2.88 -8.77
CA TRP A 189 5.74 -4.11 -8.32
C TRP A 189 4.23 -4.01 -8.48
N ARG A 190 3.63 -4.91 -9.25
CA ARG A 190 2.18 -5.05 -9.27
C ARG A 190 1.76 -5.90 -8.08
N CYS A 191 0.96 -5.34 -7.19
CA CYS A 191 0.60 -6.03 -5.96
C CYS A 191 -0.87 -5.81 -5.57
N THR A 192 -1.32 -6.66 -4.67
CA THR A 192 -2.56 -6.48 -3.92
C THR A 192 -2.20 -6.30 -2.45
N GLU A 193 -2.73 -5.25 -1.84
CA GLU A 193 -2.65 -4.97 -0.42
C GLU A 193 -3.98 -5.33 0.24
N THR A 194 -3.95 -6.13 1.29
CA THR A 194 -5.14 -6.57 2.01
C THR A 194 -5.01 -6.22 3.48
N PHE A 195 -5.93 -5.40 3.97
CA PHE A 195 -6.10 -5.10 5.39
C PHE A 195 -7.16 -6.03 5.95
N LEU A 196 -6.78 -6.94 6.83
CA LEU A 196 -7.64 -7.93 7.45
C LEU A 196 -8.02 -7.44 8.85
N ASN A 197 -9.30 -7.37 9.13
CA ASN A 197 -9.83 -7.05 10.47
C ASN A 197 -10.17 -8.31 11.28
N GLY A 198 -10.17 -9.48 10.63
CA GLY A 198 -10.64 -10.72 11.23
C GLY A 198 -12.16 -10.77 11.35
N THR A 199 -12.65 -11.84 11.97
CA THR A 199 -14.09 -12.08 12.15
C THR A 199 -14.63 -11.61 13.49
N LYS A 200 -13.74 -11.35 14.47
CA LYS A 200 -14.10 -11.04 15.87
C LYS A 200 -13.77 -9.61 16.23
N ALA A 201 -14.72 -8.96 16.90
CA ALA A 201 -14.54 -7.59 17.37
C ALA A 201 -15.44 -7.28 18.57
N ILE A 202 -15.08 -6.23 19.31
CA ILE A 202 -16.00 -5.47 20.13
C ILE A 202 -16.43 -4.24 19.34
N VAL A 203 -17.71 -4.01 19.20
CA VAL A 203 -18.26 -2.82 18.53
C VAL A 203 -19.21 -2.12 19.49
N ARG A 204 -18.83 -0.92 19.93
CA ARG A 204 -19.59 -0.14 20.93
C ARG A 204 -19.87 -0.91 22.23
N GLY A 205 -18.92 -1.75 22.63
CA GLY A 205 -19.00 -2.57 23.83
C GLY A 205 -19.77 -3.88 23.66
N GLU A 206 -20.23 -4.21 22.47
CA GLU A 206 -20.90 -5.48 22.16
C GLU A 206 -19.96 -6.43 21.44
N TYR A 207 -19.89 -7.69 21.86
CA TYR A 207 -19.07 -8.72 21.23
C TYR A 207 -19.74 -9.26 19.97
N HIS A 208 -18.92 -9.38 18.91
CA HIS A 208 -19.27 -9.98 17.63
C HIS A 208 -18.25 -11.07 17.31
N ASP A 209 -18.68 -12.31 17.12
CA ASP A 209 -17.84 -13.46 16.76
C ASP A 209 -17.80 -13.74 15.26
N ASP A 210 -18.73 -13.16 14.50
CA ASP A 210 -18.85 -13.28 13.04
C ASP A 210 -19.25 -11.94 12.44
N LEU A 211 -18.24 -11.10 12.21
CA LEU A 211 -18.46 -9.81 11.52
C LEU A 211 -18.93 -10.07 10.08
N PRO A 212 -19.88 -9.29 9.55
CA PRO A 212 -20.20 -9.33 8.12
C PRO A 212 -18.97 -9.18 7.25
N GLU A 213 -18.85 -9.98 6.18
CA GLU A 213 -17.68 -10.06 5.30
C GLU A 213 -17.16 -8.69 4.85
N LYS A 214 -18.06 -7.78 4.51
CA LYS A 214 -17.71 -6.40 4.10
C LYS A 214 -16.90 -5.59 5.14
N TYR A 215 -16.83 -6.04 6.39
CA TYR A 215 -16.04 -5.41 7.47
C TYR A 215 -14.82 -6.23 7.84
N GLN A 216 -14.68 -7.45 7.33
CA GLN A 216 -13.58 -8.33 7.67
C GLN A 216 -12.29 -7.96 6.96
N TRP A 217 -12.37 -7.36 5.77
CA TRP A 217 -11.20 -6.99 4.99
C TRP A 217 -11.44 -5.82 4.05
N THR A 218 -10.36 -5.16 3.68
CA THR A 218 -10.28 -4.17 2.59
C THR A 218 -9.12 -4.55 1.69
N ARG A 219 -9.35 -4.58 0.38
CA ARG A 219 -8.34 -4.97 -0.60
C ARG A 219 -8.14 -3.88 -1.64
N LEU A 220 -6.87 -3.55 -1.89
CA LEU A 220 -6.45 -2.59 -2.89
C LEU A 220 -5.52 -3.30 -3.87
N THR A 221 -5.70 -3.10 -5.18
CA THR A 221 -4.80 -3.65 -6.21
C THR A 221 -4.20 -2.51 -7.02
N GLY A 222 -2.89 -2.51 -7.21
CA GLY A 222 -2.20 -1.46 -7.93
C GLY A 222 -0.70 -1.70 -8.07
N TYR A 223 0.05 -0.62 -8.04
CA TYR A 223 1.50 -0.62 -8.24
C TYR A 223 2.19 0.10 -7.09
N VAL A 224 3.21 -0.56 -6.53
CA VAL A 224 4.17 0.05 -5.62
C VAL A 224 5.48 0.21 -6.39
N THR A 225 6.13 1.33 -6.27
CA THR A 225 7.44 1.57 -6.91
C THR A 225 8.49 1.81 -5.84
N THR A 226 9.59 1.08 -5.92
CA THR A 226 10.79 1.33 -5.14
C THR A 226 11.82 2.05 -6.03
N GLU A 227 12.48 3.08 -5.49
CA GLU A 227 13.52 3.84 -6.18
C GLU A 227 14.77 3.95 -5.33
N TYR A 228 15.94 3.67 -5.93
CA TYR A 228 17.20 3.82 -5.23
C TYR A 228 17.69 5.26 -5.30
N VAL A 229 17.65 5.95 -4.16
CA VAL A 229 17.98 7.38 -4.03
C VAL A 229 18.85 7.59 -2.80
N ASN A 230 19.94 8.35 -2.95
CA ASN A 230 20.84 8.73 -1.84
C ASN A 230 21.37 7.53 -1.02
N GLY A 231 21.68 6.43 -1.70
CA GLY A 231 22.27 5.26 -1.04
C GLY A 231 21.28 4.33 -0.35
N ARG A 232 19.99 4.45 -0.65
CA ARG A 232 18.94 3.60 -0.07
C ARG A 232 17.73 3.46 -1.01
N TRP A 233 16.93 2.46 -0.80
CA TRP A 233 15.64 2.30 -1.45
C TRP A 233 14.57 3.11 -0.73
N ALA A 234 13.83 3.92 -1.47
CA ALA A 234 12.64 4.65 -1.05
C ALA A 234 11.41 4.05 -1.72
N VAL A 235 10.27 4.08 -1.04
CA VAL A 235 8.98 3.67 -1.61
C VAL A 235 8.26 4.90 -2.11
N THR A 236 7.80 4.85 -3.37
CA THR A 236 6.92 5.89 -3.92
C THR A 236 5.47 5.50 -3.72
N PRO A 237 4.53 6.48 -3.75
CA PRO A 237 3.13 6.23 -3.44
C PRO A 237 2.55 5.10 -4.26
N TYR A 238 1.67 4.35 -3.61
CA TYR A 238 0.79 3.40 -4.27
C TYR A 238 -0.09 4.13 -5.30
N VAL A 239 -0.03 3.68 -6.55
CA VAL A 239 -0.91 4.17 -7.61
C VAL A 239 -1.99 3.12 -7.85
N SER A 240 -3.21 3.41 -7.43
CA SER A 240 -4.34 2.50 -7.63
C SER A 240 -4.58 2.25 -9.11
N GLY A 241 -4.54 1.00 -9.53
CA GLY A 241 -4.92 0.56 -10.86
C GLY A 241 -6.44 0.35 -11.00
N GLY A 242 -7.26 1.25 -10.47
CA GLY A 242 -8.73 1.13 -10.50
C GLY A 242 -9.23 0.02 -9.57
N GLY A 243 -9.37 0.31 -8.28
CA GLY A 243 -9.89 -0.64 -7.31
C GLY A 243 -11.36 -0.96 -7.58
N THR A 244 -11.68 -2.24 -7.74
CA THR A 244 -13.05 -2.70 -7.50
C THR A 244 -13.24 -2.76 -6.00
N GLY A 245 -13.67 -1.65 -5.41
CA GLY A 245 -14.21 -1.68 -4.07
C GLY A 245 -15.45 -2.57 -4.10
N GLY A 246 -15.45 -3.65 -3.34
CA GLY A 246 -16.67 -4.38 -3.06
C GLY A 246 -17.64 -3.43 -2.34
N HIS A 247 -18.77 -3.21 -2.96
CA HIS A 247 -19.90 -2.45 -2.41
C HIS A 247 -20.71 -3.34 -1.50
#